data_9150cf6487e56b3c3ceceb8ec88b9bb2
#
_entry.id   9150cf6487e56b3c3ceceb8ec88b9bb2
#
_cell.length_a   1.000
_cell.length_b   1.000
_cell.length_c   1.000
_cell.angle_alpha   90.00
_cell.angle_beta   90.00
_cell.angle_gamma   90.00
#
_symmetry.space_group_name_H-M   'P 1'
#
loop_
_entity.id
_entity.type
_entity.pdbx_description
1 polymer ?
#
loop_
_entity_poly.entity_id
_entity_poly.type
_entity_poly.pdbx_seq_one_letter_code
_entity_poly.pdbx_strand_id
1 'polypeptide(L)'
;MRFVDYQKGGEPDSLFIAQAEAPALTAGKVRVRVRGFGINRADTLQRQGRYPPPPGESEILGLEVAGTVIEVADDVNHWKVGDNVFGLVAGGGYAEEVVVLSSHLMPMPEALSFAEAAGLAEVFLTAFQCLRTIAHVKPADKVLIHGGASGVGLAATQLCRLWGIEAAVTASSPEKLAYCEQNGAALCINYTQDDFAKVINQAWPEGVSMVLDMVAGDYLNRNLSVLRQDGIVVYLAMLAGRYADNLDMALLLGKRARIQGTTLRNRSDEYKSQLVADFSATCLPAFNS
;
A
#
# COMPACT_ATOMS: atom_id res chain seq x y z
N MET A 1 -19.98 8.65 18.81
CA MET A 1 -19.25 9.18 17.65
C MET A 1 -20.04 8.96 16.38
N ARG A 2 -19.88 9.81 15.36
CA ARG A 2 -20.39 9.58 14.02
C ARG A 2 -19.39 8.74 13.22
N PHE A 3 -19.89 7.94 12.28
CA PHE A 3 -19.07 7.17 11.35
C PHE A 3 -19.81 6.99 10.02
N VAL A 4 -19.07 6.62 8.98
CA VAL A 4 -19.63 6.26 7.68
C VAL A 4 -19.99 4.78 7.71
N ASP A 5 -21.27 4.49 7.59
CA ASP A 5 -21.81 3.13 7.45
C ASP A 5 -22.22 2.87 5.99
N TYR A 6 -22.50 1.63 5.67
CA TYR A 6 -22.80 1.21 4.30
C TYR A 6 -23.71 -0.01 4.25
N GLN A 7 -24.48 -0.12 3.19
CA GLN A 7 -25.17 -1.37 2.88
C GLN A 7 -24.19 -2.36 2.24
N LYS A 8 -23.96 -3.51 2.88
CA LYS A 8 -23.09 -4.56 2.36
C LYS A 8 -23.54 -5.02 0.96
N GLY A 9 -22.63 -5.01 0.01
CA GLY A 9 -22.91 -5.28 -1.40
C GLY A 9 -23.51 -4.11 -2.17
N GLY A 10 -23.73 -2.96 -1.52
CA GLY A 10 -24.33 -1.78 -2.13
C GLY A 10 -23.36 -0.97 -3.02
N GLU A 11 -23.94 -0.08 -3.82
CA GLU A 11 -23.22 0.88 -4.65
C GLU A 11 -22.66 2.06 -3.81
N PRO A 12 -21.83 2.96 -4.36
CA PRO A 12 -21.26 4.08 -3.60
C PRO A 12 -22.27 4.99 -2.90
N ASP A 13 -23.45 5.15 -3.44
CA ASP A 13 -24.57 5.91 -2.87
C ASP A 13 -25.24 5.24 -1.66
N SER A 14 -24.84 4.00 -1.35
CA SER A 14 -25.29 3.29 -0.13
C SER A 14 -24.56 3.73 1.13
N LEU A 15 -23.58 4.65 1.02
CA LEU A 15 -22.87 5.19 2.18
C LEU A 15 -23.75 6.23 2.90
N PHE A 16 -23.82 6.15 4.23
CA PHE A 16 -24.56 7.10 5.05
C PHE A 16 -23.87 7.34 6.39
N ILE A 17 -24.24 8.41 7.08
CA ILE A 17 -23.72 8.71 8.41
C ILE A 17 -24.56 8.00 9.47
N ALA A 18 -23.93 7.20 10.28
CA ALA A 18 -24.51 6.53 11.44
C ALA A 18 -23.85 7.00 12.75
N GLN A 19 -24.36 6.53 13.88
CA GLN A 19 -23.81 6.84 15.21
C GLN A 19 -23.60 5.56 16.00
N ALA A 20 -22.49 5.50 16.74
CA ALA A 20 -22.17 4.43 17.68
C ALA A 20 -21.47 5.02 18.92
N GLU A 21 -21.36 4.21 19.95
CA GLU A 21 -20.44 4.50 21.04
C GLU A 21 -18.99 4.48 20.55
N ALA A 22 -18.13 5.30 21.14
CA ALA A 22 -16.72 5.26 20.84
C ALA A 22 -16.13 3.91 21.33
N PRO A 23 -15.23 3.28 20.56
CA PRO A 23 -14.63 2.02 20.97
C PRO A 23 -13.87 2.18 22.30
N ALA A 24 -13.93 1.19 23.19
CA ALA A 24 -13.23 1.24 24.47
C ALA A 24 -11.70 1.27 24.26
N LEU A 25 -11.00 2.11 25.04
CA LEU A 25 -9.55 2.08 25.08
C LEU A 25 -9.08 0.83 25.83
N THR A 26 -8.11 0.13 25.27
CA THR A 26 -7.52 -1.08 25.86
C THR A 26 -5.99 -0.95 25.93
N ALA A 27 -5.33 -1.82 26.69
CA ALA A 27 -3.88 -1.83 26.86
C ALA A 27 -3.14 -1.83 25.50
N GLY A 28 -2.02 -1.13 25.44
CA GLY A 28 -1.16 -0.97 24.24
C GLY A 28 -1.71 -0.03 23.18
N LYS A 29 -2.87 0.59 23.40
CA LYS A 29 -3.58 1.38 22.40
C LYS A 29 -3.68 2.87 22.79
N VAL A 30 -3.97 3.67 21.78
CA VAL A 30 -4.32 5.08 21.92
C VAL A 30 -5.64 5.36 21.20
N ARG A 31 -6.38 6.36 21.66
CA ARG A 31 -7.54 6.92 20.97
C ARG A 31 -7.11 8.12 20.17
N VAL A 32 -7.43 8.10 18.89
CA VAL A 32 -7.14 9.21 17.98
C VAL A 32 -8.44 9.88 17.56
N ARG A 33 -8.53 11.20 17.70
CA ARG A 33 -9.54 12.01 17.03
C ARG A 33 -9.15 12.14 15.58
N VAL A 34 -9.92 11.51 14.69
CA VAL A 34 -9.64 11.47 13.26
C VAL A 34 -9.88 12.85 12.64
N ARG A 35 -8.90 13.35 11.91
CA ARG A 35 -8.96 14.61 11.15
C ARG A 35 -9.00 14.35 9.65
N GLY A 36 -8.53 13.19 9.23
CA GLY A 36 -8.60 12.68 7.87
C GLY A 36 -8.42 11.17 7.84
N PHE A 37 -8.95 10.54 6.81
CA PHE A 37 -8.73 9.12 6.52
C PHE A 37 -8.48 8.93 5.02
N GLY A 38 -7.66 7.96 4.66
CA GLY A 38 -7.43 7.58 3.26
C GLY A 38 -8.58 6.73 2.71
N ILE A 39 -8.81 6.84 1.40
CA ILE A 39 -9.77 5.98 0.68
C ILE A 39 -8.97 4.96 -0.13
N ASN A 40 -9.12 3.70 0.21
CA ASN A 40 -8.38 2.60 -0.38
C ASN A 40 -9.26 1.66 -1.20
N ARG A 41 -8.67 0.97 -2.17
CA ARG A 41 -9.40 -0.03 -2.96
C ARG A 41 -10.02 -1.12 -2.08
N ALA A 42 -9.38 -1.46 -0.98
CA ALA A 42 -9.86 -2.42 -0.01
C ALA A 42 -11.20 -2.00 0.63
N ASP A 43 -11.40 -0.71 0.90
CA ASP A 43 -12.66 -0.17 1.43
C ASP A 43 -13.82 -0.39 0.43
N THR A 44 -13.57 -0.14 -0.85
CA THR A 44 -14.58 -0.40 -1.89
C THR A 44 -14.91 -1.89 -2.02
N LEU A 45 -13.92 -2.77 -1.88
CA LEU A 45 -14.13 -4.21 -1.88
C LEU A 45 -14.83 -4.71 -0.61
N GLN A 46 -14.55 -4.11 0.56
CA GLN A 46 -15.27 -4.42 1.79
C GLN A 46 -16.75 -4.04 1.67
N ARG A 47 -17.04 -2.83 1.19
CA ARG A 47 -18.41 -2.40 0.92
C ARG A 47 -19.14 -3.37 0.00
N GLN A 48 -18.47 -3.85 -1.06
CA GLN A 48 -18.99 -4.86 -1.99
C GLN A 48 -19.11 -6.28 -1.38
N GLY A 49 -18.71 -6.49 -0.13
CA GLY A 49 -18.69 -7.82 0.51
C GLY A 49 -17.61 -8.78 0.00
N ARG A 50 -16.61 -8.27 -0.74
CA ARG A 50 -15.55 -9.06 -1.40
C ARG A 50 -14.23 -9.08 -0.63
N TYR A 51 -14.11 -8.26 0.41
CA TYR A 51 -12.91 -8.16 1.25
C TYR A 51 -13.32 -7.88 2.71
N PRO A 52 -13.81 -8.90 3.44
CA PRO A 52 -14.28 -8.72 4.82
C PRO A 52 -13.13 -8.33 5.76
N PRO A 53 -13.42 -7.60 6.86
CA PRO A 53 -12.42 -7.35 7.89
C PRO A 53 -11.94 -8.67 8.52
N PRO A 54 -10.70 -8.70 9.03
CA PRO A 54 -10.22 -9.83 9.82
C PRO A 54 -11.11 -10.07 11.05
N PRO A 55 -11.21 -11.31 11.56
CA PRO A 55 -12.00 -11.61 12.76
C PRO A 55 -11.56 -10.74 13.95
N GLY A 56 -12.52 -10.11 14.62
CA GLY A 56 -12.29 -9.24 15.79
C GLY A 56 -12.01 -7.78 15.45
N GLU A 57 -11.82 -7.43 14.18
CA GLU A 57 -11.61 -6.06 13.74
C GLU A 57 -12.93 -5.34 13.43
N SER A 58 -12.90 -4.01 13.44
CA SER A 58 -14.06 -3.17 13.16
C SER A 58 -14.62 -3.42 11.75
N GLU A 59 -15.94 -3.53 11.65
CA GLU A 59 -16.65 -3.57 10.36
C GLU A 59 -16.78 -2.19 9.70
N ILE A 60 -16.56 -1.11 10.44
CA ILE A 60 -16.49 0.25 9.89
C ILE A 60 -15.32 0.33 8.92
N LEU A 61 -15.55 0.96 7.77
CA LEU A 61 -14.53 1.14 6.72
C LEU A 61 -13.32 1.93 7.22
N GLY A 62 -12.24 1.89 6.46
CA GLY A 62 -11.04 2.69 6.63
C GLY A 62 -9.87 1.93 7.22
N LEU A 63 -8.74 1.97 6.51
CA LEU A 63 -7.50 1.24 6.83
C LEU A 63 -6.36 2.13 7.30
N GLU A 64 -6.55 3.44 7.24
CA GLU A 64 -5.56 4.43 7.65
C GLU A 64 -6.23 5.72 8.09
N VAL A 65 -5.57 6.42 9.00
CA VAL A 65 -6.05 7.71 9.54
C VAL A 65 -4.89 8.66 9.77
N ALA A 66 -5.20 9.97 9.80
CA ALA A 66 -4.39 10.99 10.43
C ALA A 66 -5.26 11.77 11.43
N GLY A 67 -4.70 12.13 12.56
CA GLY A 67 -5.44 12.80 13.61
C GLY A 67 -4.61 13.17 14.82
N THR A 68 -5.29 13.53 15.89
CA THR A 68 -4.67 13.94 17.15
C THR A 68 -4.99 12.93 18.24
N VAL A 69 -3.98 12.50 18.98
CA VAL A 69 -4.14 11.61 20.14
C VAL A 69 -4.95 12.34 21.22
N ILE A 70 -6.04 11.73 21.68
CA ILE A 70 -6.91 12.30 22.71
C ILE A 70 -6.98 11.48 24.00
N GLU A 71 -6.53 10.22 23.96
CA GLU A 71 -6.44 9.34 25.12
C GLU A 71 -5.34 8.30 24.89
N VAL A 72 -4.63 7.94 25.94
CA VAL A 72 -3.49 7.01 25.91
C VAL A 72 -3.69 5.98 27.01
N ALA A 73 -3.51 4.70 26.71
CA ALA A 73 -3.55 3.65 27.72
C ALA A 73 -2.34 3.74 28.69
N ASP A 74 -2.51 3.34 29.93
CA ASP A 74 -1.53 3.51 31.01
C ASP A 74 -0.16 2.86 30.72
N ASP A 75 -0.15 1.83 29.89
CA ASP A 75 1.06 1.09 29.49
C ASP A 75 1.78 1.65 28.25
N VAL A 76 1.24 2.72 27.63
CA VAL A 76 1.83 3.39 26.47
C VAL A 76 2.58 4.65 26.91
N ASN A 77 3.89 4.70 26.66
CA ASN A 77 4.75 5.78 27.14
C ASN A 77 5.37 6.66 26.04
N HIS A 78 5.19 6.29 24.77
CA HIS A 78 5.80 7.00 23.63
C HIS A 78 4.84 7.93 22.90
N TRP A 79 3.58 7.97 23.31
CA TRP A 79 2.58 8.95 22.85
C TRP A 79 2.01 9.73 24.02
N LYS A 80 1.57 10.94 23.76
CA LYS A 80 0.83 11.79 24.71
C LYS A 80 -0.37 12.45 24.04
N VAL A 81 -1.34 12.84 24.85
CA VAL A 81 -2.50 13.64 24.40
C VAL A 81 -2.00 14.91 23.74
N GLY A 82 -2.52 15.20 22.55
CA GLY A 82 -2.14 16.36 21.73
C GLY A 82 -1.15 16.02 20.60
N ASP A 83 -0.53 14.85 20.60
CA ASP A 83 0.36 14.43 19.49
C ASP A 83 -0.43 14.28 18.19
N ASN A 84 0.11 14.82 17.09
CA ASN A 84 -0.41 14.61 15.76
C ASN A 84 0.24 13.37 15.15
N VAL A 85 -0.60 12.45 14.70
CA VAL A 85 -0.19 11.12 14.26
C VAL A 85 -0.90 10.71 12.97
N PHE A 86 -0.29 9.78 12.25
CA PHE A 86 -0.94 9.04 11.18
C PHE A 86 -0.53 7.57 11.24
N GLY A 87 -1.32 6.67 10.67
CA GLY A 87 -0.97 5.26 10.73
C GLY A 87 -2.06 4.31 10.26
N LEU A 88 -1.78 3.01 10.44
CA LEU A 88 -2.66 1.93 10.02
C LEU A 88 -3.72 1.62 11.07
N VAL A 89 -4.92 1.34 10.57
CA VAL A 89 -5.99 0.71 11.34
C VAL A 89 -6.52 -0.52 10.57
N ALA A 90 -6.98 -1.54 11.25
CA ALA A 90 -7.51 -2.74 10.58
C ALA A 90 -8.99 -2.60 10.18
N GLY A 91 -9.59 -1.47 10.52
CA GLY A 91 -10.95 -1.02 10.29
C GLY A 91 -11.25 0.16 11.21
N GLY A 92 -12.37 0.87 10.99
CA GLY A 92 -12.79 1.96 11.86
C GLY A 92 -12.27 3.34 11.47
N GLY A 93 -11.47 3.47 10.41
CA GLY A 93 -10.90 4.75 9.99
C GLY A 93 -11.94 5.78 9.54
N TYR A 94 -13.09 5.35 9.03
CA TYR A 94 -14.17 6.25 8.58
C TYR A 94 -15.08 6.70 9.74
N ALA A 95 -14.48 7.06 10.87
CA ALA A 95 -15.18 7.52 12.07
C ALA A 95 -14.52 8.78 12.64
N GLU A 96 -15.22 9.48 13.56
CA GLU A 96 -14.66 10.65 14.25
C GLU A 96 -13.54 10.28 15.22
N GLU A 97 -13.57 9.05 15.75
CA GLU A 97 -12.56 8.53 16.68
C GLU A 97 -12.26 7.07 16.36
N VAL A 98 -11.01 6.69 16.54
CA VAL A 98 -10.56 5.30 16.41
C VAL A 98 -9.61 4.96 17.55
N VAL A 99 -9.68 3.71 18.02
CA VAL A 99 -8.70 3.15 18.96
C VAL A 99 -7.77 2.26 18.17
N VAL A 100 -6.47 2.56 18.24
CA VAL A 100 -5.44 1.92 17.42
C VAL A 100 -4.26 1.49 18.28
N LEU A 101 -3.60 0.39 17.88
CA LEU A 101 -2.38 -0.06 18.54
C LEU A 101 -1.30 1.03 18.41
N SER A 102 -0.73 1.44 19.53
CA SER A 102 0.21 2.56 19.59
C SER A 102 1.42 2.41 18.65
N SER A 103 1.86 1.18 18.42
CA SER A 103 2.97 0.83 17.50
C SER A 103 2.60 0.84 16.01
N HIS A 104 1.33 1.03 15.65
CA HIS A 104 0.88 1.20 14.27
C HIS A 104 0.81 2.67 13.84
N LEU A 105 1.13 3.59 14.73
CA LEU A 105 1.16 5.02 14.49
C LEU A 105 2.57 5.55 14.26
N MET A 106 2.64 6.60 13.47
CA MET A 106 3.84 7.39 13.19
C MET A 106 3.59 8.85 13.54
N PRO A 107 4.62 9.61 13.96
CA PRO A 107 4.49 11.04 14.14
C PRO A 107 4.21 11.69 12.78
N MET A 108 3.21 12.58 12.73
CA MET A 108 2.87 13.29 11.50
C MET A 108 3.99 14.28 11.16
N PRO A 109 4.54 14.24 9.92
CA PRO A 109 5.50 15.23 9.47
C PRO A 109 4.92 16.65 9.53
N GLU A 110 5.70 17.62 10.03
CA GLU A 110 5.23 19.01 10.21
C GLU A 110 4.87 19.71 8.90
N ALA A 111 5.50 19.29 7.80
CA ALA A 111 5.25 19.84 6.47
C ALA A 111 3.89 19.42 5.87
N LEU A 112 3.22 18.41 6.43
CA LEU A 112 2.00 17.84 5.87
C LEU A 112 0.75 18.31 6.63
N SER A 113 -0.31 18.54 5.88
CA SER A 113 -1.66 18.64 6.43
C SER A 113 -2.21 17.27 6.84
N PHE A 114 -3.23 17.24 7.69
CA PHE A 114 -3.93 16.00 8.04
C PHE A 114 -4.51 15.28 6.81
N ALA A 115 -4.96 16.03 5.82
CA ALA A 115 -5.50 15.46 4.59
C ALA A 115 -4.43 14.71 3.77
N GLU A 116 -3.23 15.28 3.68
CA GLU A 116 -2.09 14.63 3.02
C GLU A 116 -1.60 13.42 3.82
N ALA A 117 -1.38 13.58 5.13
CA ALA A 117 -0.92 12.50 5.99
C ALA A 117 -1.89 11.30 6.03
N ALA A 118 -3.20 11.56 5.92
CA ALA A 118 -4.24 10.52 5.98
C ALA A 118 -4.19 9.49 4.85
N GLY A 119 -3.56 9.82 3.73
CA GLY A 119 -3.47 8.91 2.57
C GLY A 119 -2.09 8.27 2.39
N LEU A 120 -1.22 8.28 3.42
CA LEU A 120 0.16 7.81 3.29
C LEU A 120 0.41 6.41 3.85
N ALA A 121 -0.17 6.10 5.01
CA ALA A 121 0.23 4.90 5.76
C ALA A 121 -0.02 3.61 4.97
N GLU A 122 -1.21 3.41 4.43
CA GLU A 122 -1.57 2.18 3.73
C GLU A 122 -0.75 1.99 2.46
N VAL A 123 -0.60 3.03 1.64
CA VAL A 123 0.09 2.92 0.35
C VAL A 123 1.61 2.81 0.50
N PHE A 124 2.21 3.59 1.41
CA PHE A 124 3.66 3.55 1.62
C PHE A 124 4.11 2.29 2.36
N LEU A 125 3.38 1.84 3.38
CA LEU A 125 3.72 0.60 4.09
C LEU A 125 3.48 -0.63 3.22
N THR A 126 2.45 -0.62 2.37
CA THR A 126 2.23 -1.68 1.37
C THR A 126 3.38 -1.73 0.36
N ALA A 127 3.79 -0.59 -0.19
CA ALA A 127 4.92 -0.51 -1.11
C ALA A 127 6.24 -0.92 -0.43
N PHE A 128 6.51 -0.42 0.77
CA PHE A 128 7.69 -0.75 1.57
C PHE A 128 7.77 -2.25 1.87
N GLN A 129 6.66 -2.86 2.32
CA GLN A 129 6.56 -4.31 2.51
C GLN A 129 7.00 -5.08 1.27
N CYS A 130 6.48 -4.71 0.10
CA CYS A 130 6.78 -5.40 -1.15
C CYS A 130 8.23 -5.23 -1.57
N LEU A 131 8.74 -4.02 -1.53
CA LEU A 131 10.10 -3.69 -2.00
C LEU A 131 11.18 -4.18 -1.03
N ARG A 132 11.07 -3.86 0.25
CA ARG A 132 12.13 -4.11 1.24
C ARG A 132 11.97 -5.44 1.97
N THR A 133 10.78 -5.72 2.50
CA THR A 133 10.57 -6.90 3.36
C THR A 133 10.43 -8.19 2.55
N ILE A 134 9.81 -8.13 1.36
CA ILE A 134 9.54 -9.32 0.54
C ILE A 134 10.59 -9.51 -0.56
N ALA A 135 10.81 -8.48 -1.38
CA ALA A 135 11.71 -8.58 -2.53
C ALA A 135 13.18 -8.31 -2.19
N HIS A 136 13.45 -7.63 -1.06
CA HIS A 136 14.79 -7.25 -0.62
C HIS A 136 15.57 -6.47 -1.70
N VAL A 137 14.88 -5.53 -2.38
CA VAL A 137 15.51 -4.70 -3.41
C VAL A 137 16.63 -3.86 -2.82
N LYS A 138 17.66 -3.62 -3.63
CA LYS A 138 18.89 -2.92 -3.23
C LYS A 138 19.12 -1.71 -4.13
N PRO A 139 19.95 -0.75 -3.71
CA PRO A 139 20.39 0.31 -4.61
C PRO A 139 20.94 -0.25 -5.93
N ALA A 140 20.68 0.44 -7.03
CA ALA A 140 20.97 0.04 -8.41
C ALA A 140 20.16 -1.17 -8.94
N ASP A 141 19.24 -1.75 -8.17
CA ASP A 141 18.25 -2.67 -8.74
C ASP A 141 17.28 -1.92 -9.67
N LYS A 142 16.64 -2.67 -10.55
CA LYS A 142 15.57 -2.20 -11.44
C LYS A 142 14.28 -2.91 -11.06
N VAL A 143 13.17 -2.20 -11.02
CA VAL A 143 11.86 -2.75 -10.70
C VAL A 143 10.83 -2.34 -11.74
N LEU A 144 9.85 -3.22 -11.99
CA LEU A 144 8.67 -2.91 -12.78
C LEU A 144 7.46 -2.79 -11.83
N ILE A 145 6.69 -1.71 -11.97
CA ILE A 145 5.51 -1.42 -11.15
C ILE A 145 4.29 -1.30 -12.07
N HIS A 146 3.42 -2.28 -12.05
CA HIS A 146 2.15 -2.18 -12.76
C HIS A 146 1.17 -1.26 -12.02
N GLY A 147 0.39 -0.47 -12.80
CA GLY A 147 -0.50 0.51 -12.21
C GLY A 147 0.24 1.67 -11.52
N GLY A 148 1.30 2.19 -12.15
CA GLY A 148 2.19 3.20 -11.59
C GLY A 148 1.51 4.46 -11.06
N ALA A 149 0.38 4.88 -11.64
CA ALA A 149 -0.39 6.04 -11.19
C ALA A 149 -1.39 5.74 -10.06
N SER A 150 -1.41 4.52 -9.51
CA SER A 150 -2.18 4.20 -8.29
C SER A 150 -1.44 4.70 -7.05
N GLY A 151 -2.14 4.82 -5.92
CA GLY A 151 -1.51 5.23 -4.65
C GLY A 151 -0.30 4.37 -4.29
N VAL A 152 -0.43 3.04 -4.34
CA VAL A 152 0.70 2.12 -4.09
C VAL A 152 1.78 2.23 -5.16
N GLY A 153 1.40 2.41 -6.43
CA GLY A 153 2.36 2.57 -7.53
C GLY A 153 3.21 3.83 -7.37
N LEU A 154 2.60 4.95 -7.02
CA LEU A 154 3.31 6.21 -6.76
C LEU A 154 4.19 6.11 -5.51
N ALA A 155 3.68 5.53 -4.42
CA ALA A 155 4.47 5.30 -3.22
C ALA A 155 5.70 4.42 -3.50
N ALA A 156 5.53 3.33 -4.27
CA ALA A 156 6.62 2.45 -4.67
C ALA A 156 7.65 3.18 -5.54
N THR A 157 7.20 4.01 -6.49
CA THR A 157 8.09 4.82 -7.35
C THR A 157 8.90 5.81 -6.52
N GLN A 158 8.28 6.51 -5.57
CA GLN A 158 8.98 7.47 -4.70
C GLN A 158 9.98 6.77 -3.77
N LEU A 159 9.62 5.60 -3.21
CA LEU A 159 10.57 4.80 -2.41
C LEU A 159 11.74 4.30 -3.25
N CYS A 160 11.51 3.87 -4.49
CA CYS A 160 12.57 3.50 -5.40
C CYS A 160 13.53 4.68 -5.66
N ARG A 161 12.99 5.86 -5.95
CA ARG A 161 13.78 7.09 -6.11
C ARG A 161 14.60 7.41 -4.87
N LEU A 162 14.00 7.33 -3.67
CA LEU A 162 14.68 7.56 -2.39
C LEU A 162 15.88 6.63 -2.19
N TRP A 163 15.80 5.40 -2.67
CA TRP A 163 16.83 4.38 -2.47
C TRP A 163 17.78 4.20 -3.67
N GLY A 164 17.70 5.05 -4.71
CA GLY A 164 18.54 4.94 -5.91
C GLY A 164 18.24 3.70 -6.75
N ILE A 165 16.95 3.30 -6.83
CA ILE A 165 16.43 2.19 -7.62
C ILE A 165 15.70 2.76 -8.84
N GLU A 166 15.98 2.23 -10.03
CA GLU A 166 15.28 2.63 -11.25
C GLU A 166 13.91 1.90 -11.32
N ALA A 167 12.83 2.67 -11.39
CA ALA A 167 11.48 2.15 -11.52
C ALA A 167 10.93 2.34 -12.94
N ALA A 168 10.53 1.24 -13.59
CA ALA A 168 9.63 1.28 -14.73
C ALA A 168 8.19 1.20 -14.24
N VAL A 169 7.30 1.94 -14.88
CA VAL A 169 5.87 1.93 -14.54
C VAL A 169 5.00 1.69 -15.75
N THR A 170 3.85 1.04 -15.54
CA THR A 170 2.81 0.94 -16.58
C THR A 170 1.59 1.76 -16.19
N ALA A 171 1.03 2.51 -17.11
CA ALA A 171 -0.24 3.22 -16.96
C ALA A 171 -1.00 3.29 -18.30
N SER A 172 -2.25 3.78 -18.28
CA SER A 172 -3.15 3.72 -19.43
C SER A 172 -3.26 5.01 -20.25
N SER A 173 -2.65 6.10 -19.79
CA SER A 173 -2.73 7.37 -20.51
C SER A 173 -1.46 8.22 -20.36
N PRO A 174 -1.20 9.14 -21.30
CA PRO A 174 -0.05 10.05 -21.24
C PRO A 174 -0.02 10.90 -19.97
N GLU A 175 -1.17 11.38 -19.50
CA GLU A 175 -1.27 12.22 -18.28
C GLU A 175 -0.82 11.44 -17.05
N LYS A 176 -1.25 10.17 -16.94
CA LYS A 176 -0.83 9.28 -15.85
C LYS A 176 0.66 8.99 -15.88
N LEU A 177 1.20 8.77 -17.08
CA LEU A 177 2.64 8.52 -17.25
C LEU A 177 3.47 9.77 -16.92
N ALA A 178 3.06 10.96 -17.37
CA ALA A 178 3.71 12.21 -17.01
C ALA A 178 3.72 12.43 -15.49
N TYR A 179 2.62 12.09 -14.81
CA TYR A 179 2.56 12.16 -13.35
C TYR A 179 3.50 11.15 -12.68
N CYS A 180 3.62 9.93 -13.21
CA CYS A 180 4.59 8.95 -12.71
C CYS A 180 6.04 9.43 -12.90
N GLU A 181 6.37 10.01 -14.06
CA GLU A 181 7.68 10.55 -14.36
C GLU A 181 8.08 11.68 -13.40
N GLN A 182 7.15 12.63 -13.14
CA GLN A 182 7.35 13.69 -12.15
C GLN A 182 7.64 13.15 -10.75
N ASN A 183 7.07 11.99 -10.41
CA ASN A 183 7.29 11.30 -9.13
C ASN A 183 8.52 10.38 -9.12
N GLY A 184 9.30 10.33 -10.22
CA GLY A 184 10.61 9.67 -10.26
C GLY A 184 10.64 8.32 -11.00
N ALA A 185 9.62 8.00 -11.80
CA ALA A 185 9.70 6.85 -12.69
C ALA A 185 10.77 7.08 -13.78
N ALA A 186 11.67 6.12 -13.95
CA ALA A 186 12.75 6.18 -14.94
C ALA A 186 12.29 5.73 -16.33
N LEU A 187 11.27 4.87 -16.41
CA LEU A 187 10.71 4.37 -17.66
C LEU A 187 9.19 4.30 -17.54
N CYS A 188 8.48 4.99 -18.43
CA CYS A 188 7.03 5.09 -18.43
C CYS A 188 6.45 4.39 -19.65
N ILE A 189 5.58 3.39 -19.45
CA ILE A 189 5.07 2.51 -20.50
C ILE A 189 3.53 2.60 -20.58
N ASN A 190 3.00 2.99 -21.73
CA ASN A 190 1.58 2.95 -22.00
C ASN A 190 1.16 1.54 -22.41
N TYR A 191 0.62 0.77 -21.48
CA TYR A 191 0.24 -0.63 -21.73
C TYR A 191 -0.94 -0.79 -22.73
N THR A 192 -1.60 0.31 -23.11
CA THR A 192 -2.66 0.27 -24.13
C THR A 192 -2.11 0.37 -25.55
N GLN A 193 -0.85 0.77 -25.70
CA GLN A 193 -0.17 0.99 -26.98
C GLN A 193 1.05 0.06 -27.13
N ASP A 194 1.74 -0.22 -26.03
CA ASP A 194 3.00 -0.93 -26.04
C ASP A 194 2.93 -2.25 -25.26
N ASP A 195 3.68 -3.23 -25.74
CA ASP A 195 3.97 -4.43 -24.97
C ASP A 195 5.08 -4.11 -23.96
N PHE A 196 4.72 -4.00 -22.68
CA PHE A 196 5.67 -3.65 -21.63
C PHE A 196 6.88 -4.59 -21.57
N ALA A 197 6.68 -5.89 -21.89
CA ALA A 197 7.79 -6.83 -21.83
C ALA A 197 8.83 -6.55 -22.93
N LYS A 198 8.40 -6.17 -24.14
CA LYS A 198 9.30 -5.75 -25.21
C LYS A 198 10.05 -4.48 -24.84
N VAL A 199 9.35 -3.49 -24.30
CA VAL A 199 9.97 -2.21 -23.90
C VAL A 199 11.00 -2.43 -22.81
N ILE A 200 10.68 -3.20 -21.76
CA ILE A 200 11.62 -3.52 -20.67
C ILE A 200 12.84 -4.27 -21.19
N ASN A 201 12.65 -5.34 -21.98
CA ASN A 201 13.77 -6.13 -22.51
C ASN A 201 14.68 -5.34 -23.45
N GLN A 202 14.15 -4.34 -24.14
CA GLN A 202 14.94 -3.43 -24.96
C GLN A 202 15.71 -2.40 -24.13
N ALA A 203 15.05 -1.79 -23.13
CA ALA A 203 15.66 -0.76 -22.28
C ALA A 203 16.63 -1.35 -21.24
N TRP A 204 16.26 -2.50 -20.69
CA TRP A 204 16.99 -3.21 -19.62
C TRP A 204 17.21 -4.68 -19.97
N PRO A 205 18.15 -5.02 -20.86
CA PRO A 205 18.37 -6.39 -21.31
C PRO A 205 18.69 -7.40 -20.21
N GLU A 206 19.28 -6.95 -19.12
CA GLU A 206 19.54 -7.76 -17.92
C GLU A 206 18.28 -8.10 -17.11
N GLY A 207 17.17 -7.42 -17.38
CA GLY A 207 15.90 -7.59 -16.72
C GLY A 207 15.79 -6.85 -15.40
N VAL A 208 14.62 -7.01 -14.73
CA VAL A 208 14.30 -6.38 -13.45
C VAL A 208 14.43 -7.38 -12.29
N SER A 209 14.79 -6.89 -11.10
CA SER A 209 14.87 -7.71 -9.90
C SER A 209 13.49 -8.06 -9.33
N MET A 210 12.52 -7.18 -9.54
CA MET A 210 11.17 -7.33 -9.01
C MET A 210 10.14 -6.77 -9.98
N VAL A 211 8.99 -7.44 -10.03
CA VAL A 211 7.75 -6.92 -10.58
C VAL A 211 6.74 -6.75 -9.45
N LEU A 212 6.26 -5.54 -9.21
CA LEU A 212 5.12 -5.26 -8.33
C LEU A 212 3.84 -5.31 -9.17
N ASP A 213 3.02 -6.31 -8.93
CA ASP A 213 1.84 -6.56 -9.77
C ASP A 213 0.54 -6.50 -8.98
N MET A 214 -0.36 -5.63 -9.43
CA MET A 214 -1.74 -5.53 -8.98
C MET A 214 -2.74 -5.88 -10.08
N VAL A 215 -2.26 -6.27 -11.26
CA VAL A 215 -3.06 -6.59 -12.45
C VAL A 215 -3.39 -8.07 -12.50
N ALA A 216 -2.39 -8.92 -12.37
CA ALA A 216 -2.48 -10.38 -12.43
C ALA A 216 -3.02 -10.91 -13.80
N GLY A 217 -3.77 -12.02 -13.79
CA GLY A 217 -4.28 -12.63 -15.02
C GLY A 217 -3.15 -13.01 -16.00
N ASP A 218 -3.32 -12.66 -17.26
CA ASP A 218 -2.39 -13.01 -18.35
C ASP A 218 -1.04 -12.26 -18.33
N TYR A 219 -0.80 -11.44 -17.30
CA TYR A 219 0.47 -10.73 -17.17
C TYR A 219 1.61 -11.64 -16.71
N LEU A 220 1.32 -12.79 -16.09
CA LEU A 220 2.32 -13.60 -15.39
C LEU A 220 3.51 -14.02 -16.28
N ASN A 221 3.29 -14.60 -17.46
CA ASN A 221 4.39 -15.02 -18.34
C ASN A 221 5.21 -13.83 -18.84
N ARG A 222 4.57 -12.72 -19.15
CA ARG A 222 5.28 -11.48 -19.51
C ARG A 222 6.09 -10.91 -18.35
N ASN A 223 5.54 -10.96 -17.12
CA ASN A 223 6.26 -10.59 -15.91
C ASN A 223 7.51 -11.46 -15.70
N LEU A 224 7.37 -12.79 -15.85
CA LEU A 224 8.50 -13.70 -15.74
C LEU A 224 9.56 -13.43 -16.83
N SER A 225 9.15 -13.08 -18.06
CA SER A 225 10.07 -12.83 -19.17
C SER A 225 10.99 -11.64 -18.92
N VAL A 226 10.53 -10.62 -18.21
CA VAL A 226 11.31 -9.41 -17.90
C VAL A 226 12.13 -9.52 -16.61
N LEU A 227 11.95 -10.55 -15.79
CA LEU A 227 12.78 -10.75 -14.62
C LEU A 227 14.24 -11.07 -15.00
N ARG A 228 15.18 -10.56 -14.22
CA ARG A 228 16.53 -11.14 -14.16
C ARG A 228 16.49 -12.50 -13.46
N GLN A 229 17.62 -13.21 -13.45
CA GLN A 229 17.73 -14.42 -12.64
C GLN A 229 17.53 -14.10 -11.14
N ASP A 230 16.88 -15.03 -10.41
CA ASP A 230 16.52 -14.92 -9.01
C ASP A 230 15.53 -13.77 -8.69
N GLY A 231 14.90 -13.24 -9.75
CA GLY A 231 13.89 -12.17 -9.60
C GLY A 231 12.59 -12.67 -8.97
N ILE A 232 11.72 -11.71 -8.62
CA ILE A 232 10.45 -12.00 -7.96
C ILE A 232 9.30 -11.20 -8.57
N VAL A 233 8.14 -11.85 -8.72
CA VAL A 233 6.84 -11.18 -8.95
C VAL A 233 6.09 -11.14 -7.63
N VAL A 234 5.73 -9.95 -7.15
CA VAL A 234 4.93 -9.75 -5.94
C VAL A 234 3.54 -9.28 -6.33
N TYR A 235 2.53 -10.08 -5.99
CA TYR A 235 1.12 -9.78 -6.26
C TYR A 235 0.44 -9.14 -5.06
N LEU A 236 -0.24 -8.00 -5.31
CA LEU A 236 -1.08 -7.28 -4.33
C LEU A 236 -2.56 -7.38 -4.62
N ALA A 237 -2.93 -7.54 -5.89
CA ALA A 237 -4.31 -7.58 -6.35
C ALA A 237 -4.41 -8.39 -7.65
N MET A 238 -5.61 -8.47 -8.23
CA MET A 238 -5.90 -9.24 -9.44
C MET A 238 -6.94 -8.50 -10.29
N LEU A 239 -6.61 -7.27 -10.68
CA LEU A 239 -7.56 -6.38 -11.37
C LEU A 239 -7.99 -6.90 -12.73
N ALA A 240 -7.12 -7.60 -13.48
CA ALA A 240 -7.42 -8.17 -14.78
C ALA A 240 -7.93 -9.62 -14.71
N GLY A 241 -7.87 -10.27 -13.54
CA GLY A 241 -8.36 -11.64 -13.37
C GLY A 241 -7.65 -12.42 -12.30
N ARG A 242 -8.34 -13.44 -11.77
CA ARG A 242 -7.81 -14.29 -10.68
C ARG A 242 -7.05 -15.53 -11.18
N TYR A 243 -7.14 -15.83 -12.45
CA TYR A 243 -6.52 -17.00 -13.06
C TYR A 243 -5.43 -16.55 -14.04
N ALA A 244 -4.29 -17.21 -14.00
CA ALA A 244 -3.25 -17.12 -15.00
C ALA A 244 -3.21 -18.44 -15.76
N ASP A 245 -3.56 -18.41 -17.04
CA ASP A 245 -3.55 -19.60 -17.88
C ASP A 245 -2.15 -19.82 -18.47
N ASN A 246 -1.83 -21.08 -18.75
CA ASN A 246 -0.63 -21.49 -19.47
C ASN A 246 0.69 -20.96 -18.91
N LEU A 247 0.91 -21.11 -17.58
CA LEU A 247 2.19 -20.75 -16.96
C LEU A 247 3.37 -21.49 -17.64
N ASP A 248 4.31 -20.73 -18.18
CA ASP A 248 5.55 -21.25 -18.73
C ASP A 248 6.52 -21.67 -17.62
N MET A 249 6.51 -22.98 -17.31
CA MET A 249 7.36 -23.56 -16.28
C MET A 249 8.85 -23.53 -16.67
N ALA A 250 9.18 -23.58 -17.96
CA ALA A 250 10.57 -23.47 -18.40
C ALA A 250 11.13 -22.08 -18.13
N LEU A 251 10.31 -21.05 -18.34
CA LEU A 251 10.67 -19.67 -18.04
C LEU A 251 10.86 -19.45 -16.53
N LEU A 252 9.91 -19.96 -15.71
CA LEU A 252 10.02 -19.92 -14.26
C LEU A 252 11.31 -20.56 -13.74
N LEU A 253 11.61 -21.79 -14.21
CA LEU A 253 12.81 -22.52 -13.84
C LEU A 253 14.09 -21.84 -14.34
N GLY A 254 14.12 -21.44 -15.61
CA GLY A 254 15.29 -20.79 -16.22
C GLY A 254 15.69 -19.50 -15.55
N LYS A 255 14.72 -18.74 -15.05
CA LYS A 255 14.93 -17.52 -14.28
C LYS A 255 15.17 -17.79 -12.78
N ARG A 256 14.95 -19.02 -12.27
CA ARG A 256 14.87 -19.34 -10.82
C ARG A 256 13.96 -18.33 -10.09
N ALA A 257 12.88 -17.94 -10.78
CA ALA A 257 12.01 -16.88 -10.35
C ALA A 257 11.15 -17.29 -9.15
N ARG A 258 10.78 -16.30 -8.34
CA ARG A 258 9.80 -16.46 -7.25
C ARG A 258 8.50 -15.76 -7.63
N ILE A 259 7.38 -16.32 -7.20
CA ILE A 259 6.05 -15.72 -7.31
C ILE A 259 5.47 -15.68 -5.90
N GLN A 260 5.08 -14.50 -5.42
CA GLN A 260 4.58 -14.34 -4.06
C GLN A 260 3.39 -13.39 -4.01
N GLY A 261 2.29 -13.84 -3.42
CA GLY A 261 1.17 -12.97 -3.05
C GLY A 261 1.38 -12.35 -1.67
N THR A 262 0.86 -11.16 -1.45
CA THR A 262 0.83 -10.51 -0.14
C THR A 262 -0.38 -9.64 0.06
N THR A 263 -0.72 -9.43 1.32
CA THR A 263 -1.68 -8.44 1.82
C THR A 263 -1.08 -7.79 3.05
N LEU A 264 -1.57 -6.62 3.46
CA LEU A 264 -1.10 -5.95 4.68
C LEU A 264 -2.11 -6.09 5.84
N ARG A 265 -3.40 -5.86 5.56
CA ARG A 265 -4.45 -5.77 6.57
C ARG A 265 -4.52 -6.98 7.52
N ASN A 266 -4.38 -8.20 6.99
CA ASN A 266 -4.49 -9.45 7.74
C ASN A 266 -3.15 -9.99 8.28
N ARG A 267 -2.08 -9.20 8.24
CA ARG A 267 -0.83 -9.51 8.93
C ARG A 267 -1.01 -9.36 10.43
N SER A 268 -0.19 -10.08 11.21
CA SER A 268 -0.20 -9.95 12.66
C SER A 268 0.18 -8.53 13.10
N ASP A 269 -0.19 -8.17 14.32
CA ASP A 269 0.13 -6.86 14.88
C ASP A 269 1.65 -6.68 15.05
N GLU A 270 2.36 -7.75 15.42
CA GLU A 270 3.83 -7.73 15.52
C GLU A 270 4.48 -7.43 14.16
N TYR A 271 3.98 -8.07 13.09
CA TYR A 271 4.47 -7.81 11.74
C TYR A 271 4.25 -6.36 11.32
N LYS A 272 3.03 -5.83 11.54
CA LYS A 272 2.71 -4.43 11.22
C LYS A 272 3.52 -3.45 12.06
N SER A 273 3.70 -3.73 13.35
CA SER A 273 4.51 -2.91 14.26
C SER A 273 5.97 -2.83 13.81
N GLN A 274 6.57 -3.98 13.44
CA GLN A 274 7.92 -4.00 12.91
C GLN A 274 8.02 -3.25 11.58
N LEU A 275 7.05 -3.44 10.68
CA LEU A 275 7.00 -2.75 9.39
C LEU A 275 6.91 -1.22 9.57
N VAL A 276 6.09 -0.75 10.50
CA VAL A 276 5.95 0.67 10.85
C VAL A 276 7.25 1.22 11.44
N ALA A 277 7.90 0.47 12.33
CA ALA A 277 9.18 0.86 12.93
C ALA A 277 10.28 0.98 11.86
N ASP A 278 10.41 -0.03 10.98
CA ASP A 278 11.41 -0.04 9.90
C ASP A 278 11.18 1.10 8.90
N PHE A 279 9.94 1.34 8.52
CA PHE A 279 9.55 2.44 7.63
C PHE A 279 9.85 3.80 8.30
N SER A 280 9.47 3.97 9.56
CA SER A 280 9.71 5.21 10.31
C SER A 280 11.19 5.54 10.41
N ALA A 281 12.03 4.54 10.68
CA ALA A 281 13.46 4.74 10.80
C ALA A 281 14.15 5.08 9.47
N THR A 282 13.66 4.55 8.35
CA THR A 282 14.36 4.61 7.06
C THR A 282 13.76 5.57 6.05
N CYS A 283 12.47 5.86 6.12
CA CYS A 283 11.74 6.61 5.11
C CYS A 283 11.08 7.88 5.65
N LEU A 284 10.54 7.86 6.87
CA LEU A 284 9.80 8.98 7.42
C LEU A 284 10.58 10.31 7.45
N PRO A 285 11.90 10.35 7.71
CA PRO A 285 12.67 11.60 7.66
C PRO A 285 12.60 12.31 6.30
N ALA A 286 12.43 11.58 5.20
CA ALA A 286 12.33 12.16 3.86
C ALA A 286 11.00 12.92 3.61
N PHE A 287 10.00 12.77 4.47
CA PHE A 287 8.73 13.51 4.35
C PHE A 287 8.80 14.93 4.95
N ASN A 288 9.91 15.29 5.58
CA ASN A 288 10.16 16.63 6.14
C ASN A 288 11.09 17.48 5.24
N SER A 289 11.50 16.98 4.06
CA SER A 289 12.46 17.62 3.17
C SER A 289 11.83 18.18 1.88
#